data_61580cfbd6a056a7b8be6b6488892690
#
_entry.id   61580cfbd6a056a7b8be6b6488892690
#
_cell.length_a   1.000
_cell.length_b   1.000
_cell.length_c   1.000
_cell.angle_alpha   90.00
_cell.angle_beta   90.00
_cell.angle_gamma   90.00
#
_symmetry.space_group_name_H-M   'P 1'
#
loop_
_entity.id
_entity.type
_entity.pdbx_description
1 polymer ?
#
loop_
_entity_poly.entity_id
_entity_poly.type
_entity_poly.pdbx_seq_one_letter_code
_entity_poly.pdbx_strand_id
1 'polypeptide(L)'
;MKIHLFSQCLIDMFYPHVGMAGVQVLERLGCDITVPKKQVCCGQMFVNSGYNDAAKGAIKNTIEVFENAEYIVSMSGSCAFAIRDEYRHILADEPEWMARAAKVSERIYEFTEFIVNVLGVTDVGATFNDKVTYHKSCHVTRLMGIKEPPMKLLENIKGLEYLPMNRAEGCCGFGGTFT
;
A
#
# COMPACT_ATOMS: atom_id res chain seq x y z
N MET A 1 -17.16 2.32 -8.08
CA MET A 1 -16.51 1.09 -7.56
C MET A 1 -16.39 1.23 -6.05
N LYS A 2 -16.75 0.20 -5.26
CA LYS A 2 -16.60 0.23 -3.80
C LYS A 2 -15.24 -0.27 -3.41
N ILE A 3 -14.51 0.49 -2.60
CA ILE A 3 -13.19 0.12 -2.10
C ILE A 3 -13.10 0.28 -0.58
N HIS A 4 -12.27 -0.55 0.04
CA HIS A 4 -11.88 -0.40 1.44
C HIS A 4 -10.46 0.15 1.50
N LEU A 5 -10.28 1.27 2.17
CA LEU A 5 -8.96 1.87 2.33
C LEU A 5 -8.27 1.29 3.57
N PHE A 6 -7.10 0.71 3.37
CA PHE A 6 -6.21 0.36 4.46
C PHE A 6 -5.39 1.59 4.86
N SER A 7 -5.78 2.23 5.98
CA SER A 7 -5.07 3.37 6.53
C SER A 7 -3.89 2.88 7.36
N GLN A 8 -2.70 3.20 6.89
CA GLN A 8 -1.47 2.76 7.55
C GLN A 8 -1.20 3.60 8.80
N CYS A 9 -0.58 2.99 9.81
CA CYS A 9 -0.29 3.64 11.07
C CYS A 9 0.52 4.94 10.93
N LEU A 10 1.52 4.98 10.01
CA LEU A 10 2.30 6.20 9.77
C LEU A 10 1.47 7.31 9.13
N ILE A 11 0.62 6.99 8.17
CA ILE A 11 -0.27 7.98 7.54
C ILE A 11 -1.29 8.48 8.57
N ASP A 12 -1.91 7.57 9.31
CA ASP A 12 -2.93 7.93 10.28
C ASP A 12 -2.40 8.81 11.43
N MET A 13 -1.20 8.48 11.94
CA MET A 13 -0.63 9.14 13.12
C MET A 13 0.19 10.40 12.77
N PHE A 14 0.93 10.40 11.66
CA PHE A 14 1.92 11.45 11.38
C PHE A 14 1.63 12.24 10.09
N TYR A 15 0.94 11.65 9.12
CA TYR A 15 0.71 12.26 7.81
C TYR A 15 -0.76 12.19 7.37
N PRO A 16 -1.74 12.57 8.21
CA PRO A 16 -3.16 12.43 7.86
C PRO A 16 -3.56 13.19 6.59
N HIS A 17 -2.86 14.28 6.28
CA HIS A 17 -3.06 15.03 5.04
C HIS A 17 -2.74 14.21 3.78
N VAL A 18 -1.76 13.30 3.84
CA VAL A 18 -1.44 12.38 2.73
C VAL A 18 -2.59 11.38 2.54
N GLY A 19 -3.11 10.84 3.65
CA GLY A 19 -4.29 9.96 3.62
C GLY A 19 -5.51 10.64 3.00
N MET A 20 -5.79 11.86 3.41
CA MET A 20 -6.90 12.65 2.87
C MET A 20 -6.71 12.98 1.38
N ALA A 21 -5.49 13.30 0.96
CA ALA A 21 -5.21 13.53 -0.47
C ALA A 21 -5.45 12.27 -1.30
N GLY A 22 -5.04 11.10 -0.82
CA GLY A 22 -5.31 9.82 -1.48
C GLY A 22 -6.80 9.52 -1.59
N VAL A 23 -7.59 9.76 -0.53
CA VAL A 23 -9.05 9.66 -0.55
C VAL A 23 -9.65 10.56 -1.63
N GLN A 24 -9.26 11.86 -1.65
CA GLN A 24 -9.77 12.81 -2.63
C GLN A 24 -9.46 12.40 -4.08
N VAL A 25 -8.28 11.85 -4.34
CA VAL A 25 -7.93 11.35 -5.67
C VAL A 25 -8.85 10.20 -6.06
N LEU A 26 -9.02 9.20 -5.21
CA LEU A 26 -9.85 8.04 -5.49
C LEU A 26 -11.34 8.41 -5.64
N GLU A 27 -11.87 9.35 -4.84
CA GLU A 27 -13.23 9.86 -4.97
C GLU A 27 -13.46 10.57 -6.31
N ARG A 28 -12.50 11.40 -6.75
CA ARG A 28 -12.54 12.06 -8.07
C ARG A 28 -12.54 11.06 -9.22
N LEU A 29 -11.91 9.89 -9.01
CA LEU A 29 -11.91 8.78 -9.96
C LEU A 29 -13.16 7.89 -9.87
N GLY A 30 -14.17 8.29 -9.09
CA GLY A 30 -15.46 7.61 -9.00
C GLY A 30 -15.49 6.42 -8.03
N CYS A 31 -14.54 6.35 -7.10
CA CYS A 31 -14.55 5.34 -6.04
C CYS A 31 -15.42 5.76 -4.85
N ASP A 32 -16.19 4.80 -4.33
CA ASP A 32 -16.93 4.90 -3.07
C ASP A 32 -16.08 4.28 -1.97
N ILE A 33 -15.58 5.11 -1.03
CA ILE A 33 -14.53 4.72 -0.11
C ILE A 33 -15.08 4.42 1.27
N THR A 34 -14.74 3.26 1.77
CA THR A 34 -14.95 2.88 3.17
C THR A 34 -13.61 2.79 3.89
N VAL A 35 -13.48 3.48 5.03
CA VAL A 35 -12.33 3.36 5.93
C VAL A 35 -12.77 2.59 7.17
N PRO A 36 -12.45 1.29 7.31
CA PRO A 36 -12.90 0.49 8.45
C PRO A 36 -12.29 1.00 9.76
N LYS A 37 -13.13 1.28 10.75
CA LYS A 37 -12.69 1.82 12.06
C LYS A 37 -11.92 0.83 12.94
N LYS A 38 -12.08 -0.48 12.68
CA LYS A 38 -11.46 -1.54 13.49
C LYS A 38 -10.09 -1.98 12.96
N GLN A 39 -9.59 -1.36 11.90
CA GLN A 39 -8.29 -1.70 11.38
C GLN A 39 -7.16 -1.31 12.35
N VAL A 40 -6.08 -2.05 12.30
CA VAL A 40 -4.87 -1.86 13.10
C VAL A 40 -3.64 -1.85 12.20
N CYS A 41 -2.45 -1.73 12.77
CA CYS A 41 -1.20 -1.88 12.02
C CYS A 41 -1.16 -3.24 11.27
N CYS A 42 -0.58 -3.25 10.06
CA CYS A 42 -0.40 -4.49 9.28
C CYS A 42 0.51 -5.54 9.94
N GLY A 43 1.21 -5.18 11.01
CA GLY A 43 2.10 -6.11 11.71
C GLY A 43 3.52 -6.20 11.17
N GLN A 44 3.84 -5.57 10.04
CA GLN A 44 5.13 -5.71 9.37
C GLN A 44 6.33 -5.36 10.25
N MET A 45 6.21 -4.40 11.16
CA MET A 45 7.30 -4.05 12.09
C MET A 45 7.71 -5.24 12.96
N PHE A 46 6.74 -6.02 13.44
CA PHE A 46 7.00 -7.22 14.22
C PHE A 46 7.67 -8.30 13.37
N VAL A 47 7.16 -8.49 12.14
CA VAL A 47 7.71 -9.47 11.18
C VAL A 47 9.15 -9.15 10.84
N ASN A 48 9.46 -7.91 10.49
CA ASN A 48 10.82 -7.46 10.18
C ASN A 48 11.80 -7.62 11.36
N SER A 49 11.27 -7.64 12.58
CA SER A 49 12.05 -7.81 13.81
C SER A 49 12.11 -9.26 14.29
N GLY A 50 11.50 -10.20 13.55
CA GLY A 50 11.46 -11.61 13.90
C GLY A 50 10.41 -12.01 14.94
N TYR A 51 9.53 -11.09 15.35
CA TYR A 51 8.48 -11.33 16.34
C TYR A 51 7.18 -11.81 15.66
N ASN A 52 7.24 -12.89 14.90
CA ASN A 52 6.12 -13.38 14.09
C ASN A 52 4.88 -13.72 14.92
N ASP A 53 5.05 -14.34 16.08
CA ASP A 53 3.92 -14.67 16.96
C ASP A 53 3.21 -13.43 17.50
N ALA A 54 3.96 -12.38 17.82
CA ALA A 54 3.38 -11.10 18.23
C ALA A 54 2.61 -10.41 17.09
N ALA A 55 3.01 -10.64 15.82
CA ALA A 55 2.32 -10.11 14.66
C ALA A 55 0.96 -10.79 14.41
N LYS A 56 0.79 -12.08 14.76
CA LYS A 56 -0.40 -12.87 14.43
C LYS A 56 -1.72 -12.21 14.87
N GLY A 57 -1.75 -11.56 16.02
CA GLY A 57 -2.95 -10.85 16.49
C GLY A 57 -3.39 -9.70 15.56
N ALA A 58 -2.45 -8.87 15.14
CA ALA A 58 -2.70 -7.77 14.21
C ALA A 58 -3.06 -8.27 12.80
N ILE A 59 -2.40 -9.34 12.35
CA ILE A 59 -2.65 -10.01 11.07
C ILE A 59 -4.08 -10.55 11.02
N LYS A 60 -4.50 -11.31 12.04
CA LYS A 60 -5.85 -11.86 12.14
C LYS A 60 -6.92 -10.78 12.18
N ASN A 61 -6.70 -9.71 12.95
CA ASN A 61 -7.60 -8.55 12.94
C ASN A 61 -7.73 -7.94 11.54
N THR A 62 -6.61 -7.75 10.83
CA THR A 62 -6.62 -7.22 9.47
C THR A 62 -7.42 -8.11 8.52
N ILE A 63 -7.26 -9.42 8.62
CA ILE A 63 -8.03 -10.39 7.83
C ILE A 63 -9.53 -10.24 8.12
N GLU A 64 -9.95 -10.26 9.39
CA GLU A 64 -11.36 -10.12 9.79
C GLU A 64 -12.00 -8.83 9.29
N VAL A 65 -11.25 -7.73 9.35
CA VAL A 65 -11.75 -6.41 8.93
C VAL A 65 -11.94 -6.33 7.41
N PHE A 66 -11.09 -7.00 6.63
CA PHE A 66 -11.03 -6.82 5.18
C PHE A 66 -11.48 -8.02 4.35
N GLU A 67 -11.75 -9.18 4.92
CA GLU A 67 -12.08 -10.40 4.17
C GLU A 67 -13.33 -10.31 3.28
N ASN A 68 -14.24 -9.38 3.58
CA ASN A 68 -15.44 -9.14 2.78
C ASN A 68 -15.31 -7.95 1.82
N ALA A 69 -14.15 -7.29 1.77
CA ALA A 69 -13.91 -6.20 0.84
C ALA A 69 -13.74 -6.74 -0.57
N GLU A 70 -14.34 -6.05 -1.57
CA GLU A 70 -14.14 -6.37 -2.98
C GLU A 70 -12.75 -5.91 -3.45
N TYR A 71 -12.39 -4.69 -3.08
CA TYR A 71 -11.07 -4.11 -3.31
C TYR A 71 -10.53 -3.49 -2.03
N ILE A 72 -9.26 -3.72 -1.76
CA ILE A 72 -8.54 -3.11 -0.65
C ILE A 72 -7.41 -2.28 -1.25
N VAL A 73 -7.34 -1.00 -0.90
CA VAL A 73 -6.29 -0.10 -1.41
C VAL A 73 -5.43 0.37 -0.25
N SER A 74 -4.14 0.21 -0.39
CA SER A 74 -3.13 0.68 0.57
C SER A 74 -2.24 1.74 -0.06
N MET A 75 -2.08 2.88 0.61
CA MET A 75 -1.14 3.93 0.19
C MET A 75 0.31 3.67 0.64
N SER A 76 0.57 2.51 1.23
CA SER A 76 1.92 2.09 1.61
C SER A 76 2.26 0.77 0.95
N GLY A 77 3.29 0.77 0.13
CA GLY A 77 3.76 -0.44 -0.54
C GLY A 77 4.26 -1.51 0.42
N SER A 78 4.84 -1.13 1.56
CA SER A 78 5.28 -2.10 2.56
C SER A 78 4.10 -2.80 3.24
N CYS A 79 3.03 -2.07 3.57
CA CYS A 79 1.83 -2.68 4.13
C CYS A 79 1.09 -3.53 3.09
N ALA A 80 1.01 -3.06 1.83
CA ALA A 80 0.42 -3.85 0.75
C ALA A 80 1.17 -5.17 0.54
N PHE A 81 2.50 -5.13 0.53
CA PHE A 81 3.35 -6.32 0.44
C PHE A 81 3.13 -7.27 1.63
N ALA A 82 3.14 -6.76 2.85
CA ALA A 82 2.94 -7.60 4.05
C ALA A 82 1.60 -8.35 3.98
N ILE A 83 0.52 -7.67 3.62
CA ILE A 83 -0.81 -8.27 3.51
C ILE A 83 -0.90 -9.23 2.32
N ARG A 84 -0.28 -8.89 1.18
CA ARG A 84 -0.32 -9.70 -0.05
C ARG A 84 0.48 -10.98 0.06
N ASP A 85 1.68 -10.89 0.63
CA ASP A 85 2.68 -11.96 0.53
C ASP A 85 3.10 -12.56 1.88
N GLU A 86 3.32 -11.73 2.93
CA GLU A 86 3.89 -12.23 4.19
C GLU A 86 2.88 -12.96 5.08
N TYR A 87 1.61 -12.53 5.08
CA TYR A 87 0.59 -13.09 5.97
C TYR A 87 0.46 -14.60 5.86
N ARG A 88 0.47 -15.15 4.64
CA ARG A 88 0.39 -16.59 4.41
C ARG A 88 1.58 -17.36 4.95
N HIS A 89 2.77 -16.75 4.97
CA HIS A 89 3.98 -17.37 5.52
C HIS A 89 3.95 -17.40 7.04
N ILE A 90 3.47 -16.32 7.66
CA ILE A 90 3.38 -16.20 9.13
C ILE A 90 2.28 -17.10 9.69
N LEU A 91 1.23 -17.33 8.93
CA LEU A 91 0.10 -18.17 9.29
C LEU A 91 0.20 -19.61 8.73
N ALA A 92 1.38 -20.04 8.28
CA ALA A 92 1.56 -21.36 7.66
C ALA A 92 1.22 -22.53 8.60
N ASP A 93 1.31 -22.34 9.91
CA ASP A 93 0.92 -23.28 10.95
C ASP A 93 -0.58 -23.22 11.31
N GLU A 94 -1.35 -22.30 10.72
CA GLU A 94 -2.77 -22.08 10.96
C GLU A 94 -3.57 -22.14 9.65
N PRO A 95 -3.90 -23.34 9.13
CA PRO A 95 -4.47 -23.50 7.78
C PRO A 95 -5.76 -22.72 7.50
N GLU A 96 -6.64 -22.59 8.50
CA GLU A 96 -7.88 -21.82 8.38
C GLU A 96 -7.58 -20.34 8.15
N TRP A 97 -6.68 -19.76 8.94
CA TRP A 97 -6.28 -18.36 8.82
C TRP A 97 -5.48 -18.09 7.53
N MET A 98 -4.65 -19.04 7.12
CA MET A 98 -3.93 -18.96 5.85
C MET A 98 -4.89 -18.92 4.67
N ALA A 99 -5.95 -19.72 4.66
CA ALA A 99 -6.97 -19.69 3.61
C ALA A 99 -7.76 -18.36 3.57
N ARG A 100 -8.05 -17.77 4.74
CA ARG A 100 -8.68 -16.45 4.83
C ARG A 100 -7.72 -15.34 4.38
N ALA A 101 -6.45 -15.41 4.78
CA ALA A 101 -5.41 -14.48 4.33
C ALA A 101 -5.26 -14.47 2.81
N ALA A 102 -5.32 -15.63 2.15
CA ALA A 102 -5.24 -15.74 0.70
C ALA A 102 -6.34 -14.93 0.00
N LYS A 103 -7.57 -14.94 0.51
CA LYS A 103 -8.67 -14.15 -0.04
C LYS A 103 -8.45 -12.64 0.07
N VAL A 104 -7.83 -12.17 1.15
CA VAL A 104 -7.47 -10.77 1.35
C VAL A 104 -6.29 -10.38 0.45
N SER A 105 -5.31 -11.27 0.35
CA SER A 105 -4.12 -11.11 -0.49
C SER A 105 -4.45 -10.86 -1.98
N GLU A 106 -5.46 -11.55 -2.51
CA GLU A 106 -5.90 -11.40 -3.91
C GLU A 106 -6.60 -10.08 -4.21
N ARG A 107 -7.02 -9.34 -3.18
CA ARG A 107 -7.85 -8.13 -3.30
C ARG A 107 -7.16 -6.86 -2.84
N ILE A 108 -5.94 -6.96 -2.31
CA ILE A 108 -5.17 -5.79 -1.90
C ILE A 108 -4.28 -5.28 -3.02
N TYR A 109 -4.35 -3.99 -3.23
CA TYR A 109 -3.58 -3.25 -4.22
C TYR A 109 -2.79 -2.11 -3.57
N GLU A 110 -1.60 -1.87 -4.08
CA GLU A 110 -0.89 -0.63 -3.82
C GLU A 110 -1.60 0.51 -4.56
N PHE A 111 -1.56 1.71 -4.01
CA PHE A 111 -2.33 2.86 -4.49
C PHE A 111 -2.12 3.17 -5.98
N THR A 112 -0.87 3.26 -6.43
CA THR A 112 -0.57 3.57 -7.83
C THR A 112 -0.92 2.41 -8.76
N GLU A 113 -0.71 1.18 -8.30
CA GLU A 113 -1.14 -0.03 -8.99
C GLU A 113 -2.65 -0.06 -9.20
N PHE A 114 -3.42 0.28 -8.16
CA PHE A 114 -4.88 0.30 -8.26
C PHE A 114 -5.36 1.32 -9.29
N ILE A 115 -4.84 2.53 -9.25
CA ILE A 115 -5.24 3.59 -10.19
C ILE A 115 -4.91 3.19 -11.64
N VAL A 116 -3.71 2.70 -11.89
CA VAL A 116 -3.27 2.42 -13.27
C VAL A 116 -3.79 1.09 -13.78
N ASN A 117 -3.70 0.02 -12.99
CA ASN A 117 -3.98 -1.33 -13.48
C ASN A 117 -5.44 -1.76 -13.28
N VAL A 118 -6.14 -1.21 -12.27
CA VAL A 118 -7.55 -1.56 -12.01
C VAL A 118 -8.50 -0.50 -12.58
N LEU A 119 -8.24 0.79 -12.32
CA LEU A 119 -9.07 1.87 -12.86
C LEU A 119 -8.73 2.24 -14.31
N GLY A 120 -7.54 1.86 -14.81
CA GLY A 120 -7.08 2.20 -16.16
C GLY A 120 -6.72 3.68 -16.35
N VAL A 121 -6.45 4.40 -15.26
CA VAL A 121 -6.19 5.84 -15.28
C VAL A 121 -4.70 6.11 -15.14
N THR A 122 -4.13 6.93 -16.04
CA THR A 122 -2.72 7.36 -15.98
C THR A 122 -2.59 8.87 -15.76
N ASP A 123 -3.63 9.65 -16.03
CA ASP A 123 -3.69 11.10 -15.77
C ASP A 123 -4.82 11.40 -14.76
N VAL A 124 -4.44 11.76 -13.55
CA VAL A 124 -5.37 12.14 -12.47
C VAL A 124 -5.68 13.64 -12.46
N GLY A 125 -5.26 14.40 -13.49
CA GLY A 125 -5.45 15.84 -13.63
C GLY A 125 -4.59 16.66 -12.67
N ALA A 126 -3.48 16.12 -12.17
CA ALA A 126 -2.60 16.80 -11.24
C ALA A 126 -1.73 17.86 -11.94
N THR A 127 -1.42 18.95 -11.22
CA THR A 127 -0.47 19.98 -11.66
C THR A 127 0.54 20.22 -10.53
N PHE A 128 1.82 20.23 -10.87
CA PHE A 128 2.89 20.51 -9.93
C PHE A 128 4.07 21.15 -10.66
N ASN A 129 4.28 22.43 -10.47
CA ASN A 129 5.30 23.22 -11.20
C ASN A 129 6.62 23.22 -10.44
N ASP A 130 7.25 22.07 -10.32
CA ASP A 130 8.55 21.94 -9.64
C ASP A 130 9.28 20.67 -10.10
N LYS A 131 10.51 20.51 -9.61
CA LYS A 131 11.36 19.35 -9.86
C LYS A 131 11.12 18.28 -8.81
N VAL A 132 10.96 17.03 -9.25
CA VAL A 132 10.82 15.89 -8.35
C VAL A 132 11.79 14.77 -8.70
N THR A 133 12.15 14.00 -7.71
CA THR A 133 12.81 12.71 -7.88
C THR A 133 11.98 11.63 -7.22
N TYR A 134 12.11 10.40 -7.69
CA TYR A 134 11.35 9.26 -7.17
C TYR A 134 12.29 8.15 -6.69
N HIS A 135 12.21 7.83 -5.42
CA HIS A 135 12.88 6.68 -4.85
C HIS A 135 12.00 5.44 -5.03
N LYS A 136 12.50 4.47 -5.77
CA LYS A 136 11.79 3.22 -6.05
C LYS A 136 11.83 2.32 -4.83
N SER A 137 10.75 2.35 -4.04
CA SER A 137 10.61 1.54 -2.82
C SER A 137 10.89 0.06 -3.09
N CYS A 138 11.69 -0.58 -2.21
CA CYS A 138 12.03 -2.00 -2.34
C CYS A 138 10.80 -2.90 -2.34
N HIS A 139 9.81 -2.65 -1.48
CA HIS A 139 8.58 -3.45 -1.42
C HIS A 139 7.74 -3.29 -2.69
N VAL A 140 7.52 -2.07 -3.15
CA VAL A 140 6.73 -1.82 -4.37
C VAL A 140 7.44 -2.36 -5.60
N THR A 141 8.69 -1.95 -5.82
CA THR A 141 9.36 -2.18 -7.09
C THR A 141 9.97 -3.57 -7.21
N ARG A 142 10.65 -4.06 -6.14
CA ARG A 142 11.37 -5.35 -6.19
C ARG A 142 10.51 -6.52 -5.76
N LEU A 143 9.77 -6.37 -4.66
CA LEU A 143 9.02 -7.48 -4.08
C LEU A 143 7.65 -7.66 -4.75
N MET A 144 6.91 -6.58 -4.97
CA MET A 144 5.61 -6.64 -5.66
C MET A 144 5.70 -6.50 -7.19
N GLY A 145 6.86 -6.13 -7.75
CA GLY A 145 7.05 -5.96 -9.18
C GLY A 145 6.36 -4.74 -9.80
N ILE A 146 5.86 -3.81 -8.98
CA ILE A 146 5.12 -2.62 -9.42
C ILE A 146 6.14 -1.54 -9.81
N LYS A 147 6.46 -1.46 -11.11
CA LYS A 147 7.48 -0.56 -11.65
C LYS A 147 6.90 0.61 -12.46
N GLU A 148 5.97 0.31 -13.35
CA GLU A 148 5.41 1.27 -14.30
C GLU A 148 4.33 2.20 -13.71
N PRO A 149 3.39 1.72 -12.86
CA PRO A 149 2.28 2.54 -12.40
C PRO A 149 2.69 3.89 -11.78
N PRO A 150 3.62 3.96 -10.80
CA PRO A 150 4.02 5.25 -10.25
C PRO A 150 4.69 6.15 -11.28
N MET A 151 5.44 5.61 -12.24
CA MET A 151 6.08 6.41 -13.29
C MET A 151 5.06 6.97 -14.27
N LYS A 152 4.08 6.18 -14.70
CA LYS A 152 2.99 6.65 -15.57
C LYS A 152 2.21 7.80 -14.96
N LEU A 153 1.96 7.74 -13.65
CA LEU A 153 1.27 8.84 -12.96
C LEU A 153 2.13 10.10 -12.87
N LEU A 154 3.44 9.96 -12.56
CA LEU A 154 4.36 11.10 -12.51
C LEU A 154 4.53 11.79 -13.87
N GLU A 155 4.63 11.01 -14.95
CA GLU A 155 4.79 11.52 -16.33
C GLU A 155 3.59 12.35 -16.80
N ASN A 156 2.40 12.14 -16.23
CA ASN A 156 1.18 12.87 -16.59
C ASN A 156 0.88 14.07 -15.66
N ILE A 157 1.74 14.41 -14.71
CA ILE A 157 1.58 15.60 -13.88
C ILE A 157 2.02 16.84 -14.66
N LYS A 158 1.11 17.77 -14.89
CA LYS A 158 1.40 19.01 -15.64
C LYS A 158 2.39 19.89 -14.87
N GLY A 159 3.45 20.32 -15.56
CA GLY A 159 4.47 21.22 -15.02
C GLY A 159 5.54 20.52 -14.16
N LEU A 160 5.44 19.21 -13.95
CA LEU A 160 6.42 18.44 -13.19
C LEU A 160 7.65 18.14 -14.07
N GLU A 161 8.84 18.44 -13.56
CA GLU A 161 10.12 18.02 -14.13
C GLU A 161 10.67 16.83 -13.33
N TYR A 162 10.67 15.63 -13.93
CA TYR A 162 11.23 14.45 -13.27
C TYR A 162 12.75 14.40 -13.42
N LEU A 163 13.46 14.38 -12.30
CA LEU A 163 14.92 14.22 -12.24
C LEU A 163 15.26 12.83 -11.72
N PRO A 164 15.90 11.96 -12.53
CA PRO A 164 16.35 10.65 -12.04
C PRO A 164 17.36 10.79 -10.92
N MET A 165 17.14 10.09 -9.80
CA MET A 165 18.12 10.07 -8.71
C MET A 165 19.08 8.90 -8.87
N ASN A 166 20.35 9.11 -8.47
CA ASN A 166 21.33 8.04 -8.41
C ASN A 166 20.90 6.99 -7.37
N ARG A 167 21.03 5.70 -7.73
CA ARG A 167 20.66 4.59 -6.87
C ARG A 167 19.19 4.61 -6.41
N ALA A 168 18.29 5.04 -7.29
CA ALA A 168 16.85 5.10 -7.01
C ALA A 168 16.25 3.78 -6.48
N GLU A 169 16.90 2.65 -6.72
CA GLU A 169 16.51 1.32 -6.26
C GLU A 169 17.28 0.85 -5.01
N GLY A 170 18.12 1.71 -4.41
CA GLY A 170 18.84 1.41 -3.19
C GLY A 170 17.90 1.22 -1.99
N CYS A 171 18.37 0.57 -0.94
CA CYS A 171 17.61 0.50 0.31
C CYS A 171 17.59 1.89 0.97
N CYS A 172 16.41 2.33 1.41
CA CYS A 172 16.26 3.59 2.14
C CYS A 172 16.71 3.49 3.61
N GLY A 173 16.99 2.26 4.11
CA GLY A 173 17.35 2.01 5.51
C GLY A 173 16.14 1.93 6.46
N PHE A 174 14.94 2.28 6.02
CA PHE A 174 13.74 2.17 6.84
C PHE A 174 13.19 0.74 6.78
N GLY A 175 13.13 0.05 7.90
CA GLY A 175 12.55 -1.30 8.02
C GLY A 175 11.53 -1.40 9.16
N GLY A 176 10.95 -0.28 9.54
CA GLY A 176 10.02 -0.18 10.67
C GLY A 176 10.77 -0.07 12.01
N THR A 177 11.71 -0.95 12.28
CA THR A 177 12.49 -1.00 13.53
C THR A 177 13.97 -0.68 13.35
N PHE A 178 14.42 -0.41 12.14
CA PHE A 178 15.84 -0.11 11.85
C PHE A 178 16.18 1.39 11.83
N THR A 179 15.22 2.25 12.07
CA THR A 179 15.40 3.71 12.15
C THR A 179 15.53 4.21 13.59
#